data_fd0fe7d1346af634e7d4cd51866dc0b2
#
_entry.id   fd0fe7d1346af634e7d4cd51866dc0b2
#
_cell.length_a   1.000
_cell.length_b   1.000
_cell.length_c   1.000
_cell.angle_alpha   90.00
_cell.angle_beta   90.00
_cell.angle_gamma   90.00
#
_symmetry.space_group_name_H-M   'P 1'
#
loop_
_entity.id
_entity.type
_entity.pdbx_description
1 polymer ?
#
loop_
_entity_poly.entity_id
_entity_poly.type
_entity_poly.pdbx_seq_one_letter_code
_entity_poly.pdbx_strand_id
1 'polypeptide(L)'
;VAIRHVEPYTDEWLQQPICYVRRVVELLGAEADGWWEGPCEPREATVRLADGAALVWDEESGWRLGRYVSGAPGEHTELTGVRYLGGGLLPRPERVPEALADARAGVGASSAWRPCYRSHRNCRDGFDVALDFYTRLVEA
;
A
#
# COMPACT_ATOMS: atom_id res chain seq x y z
N VAL A 1 -22.26 15.45 -1.14
CA VAL A 1 -21.07 15.34 -0.32
C VAL A 1 -19.95 16.16 -0.97
N ALA A 2 -19.38 17.09 -0.21
CA ALA A 2 -18.29 17.91 -0.74
C ALA A 2 -17.03 17.05 -0.97
N ILE A 3 -16.43 17.23 -2.14
CA ILE A 3 -15.14 16.64 -2.43
C ILE A 3 -14.10 17.41 -1.60
N ARG A 4 -13.35 16.66 -0.80
CA ARG A 4 -12.33 17.23 0.04
C ARG A 4 -10.97 17.13 -0.65
N HIS A 5 -10.31 18.28 -0.80
CA HIS A 5 -8.94 18.34 -1.31
C HIS A 5 -7.98 18.53 -0.15
N VAL A 6 -6.93 17.74 -0.13
CA VAL A 6 -5.87 17.82 0.86
C VAL A 6 -4.64 18.41 0.17
N GLU A 7 -4.05 19.43 0.80
CA GLU A 7 -2.85 20.05 0.25
C GLU A 7 -1.67 19.08 0.31
N PRO A 8 -0.94 18.90 -0.82
CA PRO A 8 0.23 18.03 -0.85
C PRO A 8 1.29 18.43 0.17
N TYR A 9 1.97 17.41 0.70
CA TYR A 9 3.09 17.55 1.65
C TYR A 9 2.72 18.16 3.01
N THR A 10 1.43 18.25 3.33
CA THR A 10 0.98 18.54 4.68
C THR A 10 0.95 17.27 5.51
N ASP A 11 0.87 17.38 6.83
CA ASP A 11 0.74 16.20 7.71
C ASP A 11 -0.49 15.38 7.35
N GLU A 12 -1.60 16.04 7.05
CA GLU A 12 -2.83 15.38 6.64
C GLU A 12 -2.63 14.56 5.36
N TRP A 13 -1.93 15.12 4.38
CA TRP A 13 -1.63 14.44 3.12
C TRP A 13 -0.72 13.24 3.35
N LEU A 14 0.31 13.40 4.19
CA LEU A 14 1.24 12.31 4.50
C LEU A 14 0.53 11.14 5.17
N GLN A 15 -0.51 11.41 5.94
CA GLN A 15 -1.25 10.40 6.69
C GLN A 15 -2.41 9.77 5.93
N GLN A 16 -2.76 10.28 4.76
CA GLN A 16 -3.89 9.76 3.98
C GLN A 16 -3.85 8.24 3.73
N PRO A 17 -2.70 7.62 3.43
CA PRO A 17 -2.67 6.18 3.20
C PRO A 17 -2.93 5.32 4.44
N ILE A 18 -2.80 5.87 5.63
CA ILE A 18 -2.86 5.10 6.89
C ILE A 18 -4.16 4.31 7.02
N CYS A 19 -5.29 4.93 6.79
CA CYS A 19 -6.58 4.27 6.99
C CYS A 19 -6.77 3.11 6.02
N TYR A 20 -6.33 3.26 4.78
CA TYR A 20 -6.36 2.19 3.79
C TYR A 20 -5.44 1.03 4.21
N VAL A 21 -4.18 1.33 4.52
CA VAL A 21 -3.20 0.30 4.89
C VAL A 21 -3.61 -0.40 6.19
N ARG A 22 -4.10 0.37 7.17
CA ARG A 22 -4.58 -0.20 8.44
C ARG A 22 -5.70 -1.21 8.19
N ARG A 23 -6.61 -0.92 7.28
CA ARG A 23 -7.70 -1.85 6.96
C ARG A 23 -7.16 -3.14 6.36
N VAL A 24 -6.15 -3.06 5.50
CA VAL A 24 -5.47 -4.25 4.96
C VAL A 24 -4.81 -5.05 6.08
N VAL A 25 -4.11 -4.38 6.99
CA VAL A 25 -3.46 -5.02 8.15
C VAL A 25 -4.48 -5.76 9.01
N GLU A 26 -5.63 -5.15 9.28
CA GLU A 26 -6.71 -5.78 10.04
C GLU A 26 -7.18 -7.07 9.37
N LEU A 27 -7.33 -7.06 8.05
CA LEU A 27 -7.80 -8.21 7.28
C LEU A 27 -6.75 -9.31 7.15
N LEU A 28 -5.46 -8.95 7.20
CA LEU A 28 -4.38 -9.93 7.24
C LEU A 28 -4.33 -10.65 8.60
N GLY A 29 -4.80 -10.00 9.65
CA GLY A 29 -4.86 -10.59 10.98
C GLY A 29 -3.51 -11.04 11.49
N ALA A 30 -3.40 -12.30 11.91
CA ALA A 30 -2.18 -12.87 12.50
C ALA A 30 -1.01 -12.96 11.49
N GLU A 31 -1.26 -12.87 10.20
CA GLU A 31 -0.18 -12.86 9.21
C GLU A 31 0.63 -11.56 9.26
N ALA A 32 0.02 -10.45 9.70
CA ALA A 32 0.70 -9.17 9.83
C ALA A 32 1.50 -9.12 11.14
N ASP A 33 2.80 -8.96 11.02
CA ASP A 33 3.73 -8.95 12.16
C ASP A 33 4.29 -7.53 12.41
N GLY A 34 3.51 -6.53 12.11
CA GLY A 34 3.89 -5.13 12.27
C GLY A 34 3.82 -4.39 10.94
N TRP A 35 3.70 -3.08 11.03
CA TRP A 35 3.66 -2.23 9.85
C TRP A 35 4.07 -0.80 10.20
N TRP A 36 4.52 -0.06 9.18
CA TRP A 36 4.92 1.33 9.36
C TRP A 36 4.80 2.10 8.05
N GLU A 37 4.81 3.43 8.15
CA GLU A 37 4.87 4.32 7.02
C GLU A 37 6.32 4.51 6.58
N GLY A 38 6.52 4.55 5.27
CA GLY A 38 7.80 4.83 4.66
C GLY A 38 7.95 6.32 4.31
N PRO A 39 8.82 6.63 3.34
CA PRO A 39 9.01 8.00 2.86
C PRO A 39 7.81 8.49 2.06
N CYS A 40 7.87 9.75 1.61
CA CYS A 40 6.74 10.41 0.96
C CYS A 40 6.90 10.67 -0.54
N GLU A 41 7.96 10.20 -1.17
CA GLU A 41 8.21 10.44 -2.59
C GLU A 41 8.69 9.18 -3.30
N PRO A 42 7.75 8.27 -3.65
CA PRO A 42 6.31 8.26 -3.39
C PRO A 42 5.98 7.89 -1.95
N ARG A 43 4.74 8.19 -1.52
CA ARG A 43 4.25 7.70 -0.21
C ARG A 43 4.23 6.18 -0.25
N GLU A 44 4.73 5.57 0.81
CA GLU A 44 4.94 4.13 0.89
C GLU A 44 4.54 3.63 2.27
N ALA A 45 4.13 2.38 2.37
CA ALA A 45 3.90 1.71 3.65
C ALA A 45 4.36 0.27 3.56
N THR A 46 4.86 -0.25 4.66
CA THR A 46 5.38 -1.62 4.73
C THR A 46 4.62 -2.41 5.78
N VAL A 47 4.20 -3.62 5.42
CA VAL A 47 3.58 -4.59 6.33
C VAL A 47 4.49 -5.82 6.40
N ARG A 48 5.09 -6.04 7.58
CA ARG A 48 5.88 -7.24 7.82
C ARG A 48 4.95 -8.43 7.98
N LEU A 49 5.32 -9.55 7.36
CA LEU A 49 4.57 -10.80 7.47
C LEU A 49 5.29 -11.79 8.39
N ALA A 50 4.52 -12.65 9.03
CA ALA A 50 5.05 -13.59 10.02
C ALA A 50 6.07 -14.59 9.45
N ASP A 51 6.05 -14.83 8.13
CA ASP A 51 6.95 -15.79 7.47
C ASP A 51 8.27 -15.17 6.97
N GLY A 52 8.56 -13.94 7.34
CA GLY A 52 9.77 -13.24 6.91
C GLY A 52 9.65 -12.49 5.60
N ALA A 53 8.50 -12.54 4.95
CA ALA A 53 8.19 -11.71 3.80
C ALA A 53 7.65 -10.35 4.25
N ALA A 54 7.43 -9.46 3.30
CA ALA A 54 6.74 -8.20 3.53
C ALA A 54 5.90 -7.81 2.31
N LEU A 55 4.82 -7.11 2.59
CA LEU A 55 4.04 -6.39 1.59
C LEU A 55 4.42 -4.92 1.68
N VAL A 56 4.67 -4.32 0.53
CA VAL A 56 4.93 -2.88 0.46
C VAL A 56 3.94 -2.28 -0.51
N TRP A 57 3.30 -1.22 -0.07
CA TRP A 57 2.40 -0.43 -0.90
C TRP A 57 3.06 0.91 -1.21
N ASP A 58 2.95 1.37 -2.45
CA ASP A 58 3.28 2.75 -2.79
C ASP A 58 2.24 3.33 -3.75
N GLU A 59 2.19 4.65 -3.80
CA GLU A 59 1.17 5.38 -4.53
C GLU A 59 1.37 5.43 -6.05
N GLU A 60 2.37 4.73 -6.55
CA GLU A 60 2.62 4.63 -8.00
C GLU A 60 2.39 3.21 -8.53
N SER A 61 2.74 2.21 -7.73
CA SER A 61 2.79 0.80 -8.15
C SER A 61 1.78 -0.11 -7.46
N GLY A 62 1.11 0.36 -6.40
CA GLY A 62 0.25 -0.50 -5.59
C GLY A 62 1.04 -1.44 -4.70
N TRP A 63 0.54 -2.64 -4.50
CA TRP A 63 1.14 -3.62 -3.59
C TRP A 63 2.17 -4.51 -4.26
N ARG A 64 3.26 -4.79 -3.55
CA ARG A 64 4.26 -5.78 -3.94
C ARG A 64 4.62 -6.68 -2.77
N LEU A 65 4.94 -7.93 -3.07
CA LEU A 65 5.38 -8.95 -2.12
C LEU A 65 6.84 -9.26 -2.38
N GLY A 66 7.62 -9.44 -1.34
CA GLY A 66 9.00 -9.90 -1.45
C GLY A 66 9.51 -10.39 -0.11
N ARG A 67 10.74 -10.90 -0.10
CA ARG A 67 11.41 -11.22 1.14
C ARG A 67 11.98 -9.95 1.73
N TYR A 68 11.74 -9.75 3.00
CA TYR A 68 12.21 -8.56 3.70
C TYR A 68 13.73 -8.60 3.89
N VAL A 69 14.40 -7.52 3.50
CA VAL A 69 15.83 -7.34 3.70
C VAL A 69 16.08 -6.29 4.77
N SER A 70 15.56 -5.09 4.58
CA SER A 70 15.75 -4.00 5.53
C SER A 70 14.67 -2.94 5.37
N GLY A 71 14.46 -2.17 6.41
CA GLY A 71 13.55 -1.05 6.40
C GLY A 71 13.29 -0.55 7.81
N ALA A 72 12.82 0.69 7.89
CA ALA A 72 12.44 1.34 9.14
C ALA A 72 11.44 2.44 8.82
N PRO A 73 10.67 2.94 9.81
CA PRO A 73 9.79 4.08 9.58
C PRO A 73 10.53 5.25 8.94
N GLY A 74 9.95 5.82 7.89
CA GLY A 74 10.53 6.92 7.13
C GLY A 74 11.58 6.54 6.09
N GLU A 75 11.92 5.28 5.98
CA GLU A 75 12.91 4.78 5.00
C GLU A 75 12.24 3.89 3.95
N HIS A 76 12.85 3.79 2.78
CA HIS A 76 12.43 2.81 1.77
C HIS A 76 12.72 1.40 2.26
N THR A 77 11.75 0.52 2.08
CA THR A 77 11.91 -0.90 2.42
C THR A 77 12.56 -1.63 1.24
N GLU A 78 13.58 -2.40 1.55
CA GLU A 78 14.28 -3.24 0.58
C GLU A 78 13.77 -4.67 0.64
N LEU A 79 13.41 -5.19 -0.52
CA LEU A 79 12.90 -6.55 -0.69
C LEU A 79 13.72 -7.27 -1.76
N THR A 80 13.74 -8.61 -1.69
CA THR A 80 14.23 -9.47 -2.77
C THR A 80 13.10 -10.35 -3.30
N GLY A 81 13.23 -10.81 -4.56
CA GLY A 81 12.24 -11.67 -5.17
C GLY A 81 10.88 -10.98 -5.33
N VAL A 82 10.88 -9.72 -5.70
CA VAL A 82 9.67 -8.89 -5.72
C VAL A 82 8.68 -9.36 -6.77
N ARG A 83 7.42 -9.43 -6.36
CA ARG A 83 6.29 -9.64 -7.25
C ARG A 83 5.21 -8.60 -6.95
N TYR A 84 4.75 -7.93 -8.01
CA TYR A 84 3.67 -6.94 -7.90
C TYR A 84 2.33 -7.66 -7.99
N LEU A 85 1.44 -7.38 -7.03
CA LEU A 85 0.19 -8.13 -6.91
C LEU A 85 -0.85 -7.76 -7.97
N GLY A 86 -0.73 -6.59 -8.59
CA GLY A 86 -1.73 -6.11 -9.53
C GLY A 86 -2.97 -5.56 -8.84
N GLY A 87 -4.02 -5.35 -9.60
CA GLY A 87 -5.27 -4.84 -9.06
C GLY A 87 -5.32 -3.32 -8.92
N GLY A 88 -4.36 -2.60 -9.48
CA GLY A 88 -4.31 -1.14 -9.42
C GLY A 88 -3.65 -0.62 -8.15
N LEU A 89 -3.83 0.67 -7.88
CA LEU A 89 -3.23 1.36 -6.75
C LEU A 89 -3.91 1.05 -5.43
N LEU A 90 -5.23 0.93 -5.45
CA LEU A 90 -6.05 0.73 -4.26
C LEU A 90 -7.00 -0.44 -4.48
N PRO A 91 -6.48 -1.68 -4.63
CA PRO A 91 -7.38 -2.82 -4.62
C PRO A 91 -8.15 -2.81 -3.31
N ARG A 92 -9.40 -3.28 -3.34
CA ARG A 92 -10.19 -3.35 -2.11
C ARG A 92 -9.39 -4.06 -1.04
N PRO A 93 -9.41 -3.59 0.22
CA PRO A 93 -8.63 -4.22 1.28
C PRO A 93 -8.84 -5.73 1.38
N GLU A 94 -10.07 -6.22 1.15
CA GLU A 94 -10.42 -7.64 1.19
C GLU A 94 -9.72 -8.45 0.10
N ARG A 95 -9.36 -7.81 -1.02
CA ARG A 95 -8.67 -8.46 -2.14
C ARG A 95 -7.18 -8.68 -1.87
N VAL A 96 -6.59 -7.91 -0.97
CA VAL A 96 -5.15 -7.99 -0.72
C VAL A 96 -4.74 -9.34 -0.12
N PRO A 97 -5.43 -9.88 0.92
CA PRO A 97 -5.12 -11.22 1.41
C PRO A 97 -5.27 -12.31 0.34
N GLU A 98 -6.29 -12.20 -0.53
CA GLU A 98 -6.47 -13.15 -1.62
C GLU A 98 -5.33 -13.08 -2.64
N ALA A 99 -4.94 -11.86 -3.04
CA ALA A 99 -3.84 -11.65 -3.97
C ALA A 99 -2.51 -12.14 -3.39
N LEU A 100 -2.31 -11.98 -2.09
CA LEU A 100 -1.15 -12.49 -1.37
C LEU A 100 -1.11 -14.03 -1.44
N ALA A 101 -2.23 -14.68 -1.16
CA ALA A 101 -2.34 -16.14 -1.23
C ALA A 101 -2.06 -16.65 -2.65
N ASP A 102 -2.62 -15.99 -3.66
CA ASP A 102 -2.39 -16.33 -5.06
C ASP A 102 -0.92 -16.19 -5.44
N ALA A 103 -0.28 -15.10 -5.03
CA ALA A 103 1.14 -14.87 -5.30
C ALA A 103 2.03 -15.93 -4.66
N ARG A 104 1.71 -16.34 -3.43
CA ARG A 104 2.43 -17.42 -2.72
C ARG A 104 2.27 -18.76 -3.41
N ALA A 105 1.10 -19.01 -3.97
CA ALA A 105 0.79 -20.25 -4.69
C ALA A 105 1.30 -20.24 -6.14
N GLY A 106 1.84 -19.13 -6.61
CA GLY A 106 2.29 -18.99 -8.00
C GLY A 106 1.16 -18.91 -9.01
N VAL A 107 -0.05 -18.54 -8.59
CA VAL A 107 -1.21 -18.37 -9.45
C VAL A 107 -1.66 -16.91 -9.45
N GLY A 108 -2.59 -16.55 -10.33
CA GLY A 108 -3.13 -15.20 -10.41
C GLY A 108 -2.28 -14.25 -11.24
N ALA A 109 -2.50 -12.97 -11.04
CA ALA A 109 -1.99 -11.91 -11.91
C ALA A 109 -0.68 -11.26 -11.40
N SER A 110 0.00 -11.86 -10.43
CA SER A 110 1.24 -11.27 -9.92
C SER A 110 2.35 -11.29 -10.97
N SER A 111 3.20 -10.26 -10.98
CA SER A 111 4.24 -10.07 -11.98
C SER A 111 5.52 -9.54 -11.36
N ALA A 112 6.65 -9.91 -11.96
CA ALA A 112 7.95 -9.33 -11.59
C ALA A 112 8.12 -7.91 -12.16
N TRP A 113 7.27 -7.48 -13.09
CA TRP A 113 7.35 -6.17 -13.73
C TRP A 113 6.62 -5.13 -12.91
N ARG A 114 7.31 -4.01 -12.62
CA ARG A 114 6.73 -2.91 -11.85
C ARG A 114 5.68 -2.18 -12.69
N PRO A 115 4.40 -2.16 -12.27
CA PRO A 115 3.42 -1.31 -12.92
C PRO A 115 3.65 0.14 -12.53
N CYS A 116 3.27 1.06 -13.39
CA CYS A 116 3.30 2.48 -13.09
C CYS A 116 1.94 3.06 -13.42
N TYR A 117 1.06 3.15 -12.42
CA TYR A 117 -0.31 3.60 -12.62
C TYR A 117 -0.43 5.13 -12.61
N ARG A 118 0.47 5.80 -11.92
CA ARG A 118 0.49 7.27 -11.83
C ARG A 118 1.88 7.71 -11.37
N SER A 119 2.13 9.03 -11.44
CA SER A 119 3.30 9.64 -10.82
C SER A 119 2.90 10.28 -9.49
N HIS A 120 3.71 10.12 -8.45
CA HIS A 120 3.50 10.77 -7.16
C HIS A 120 3.49 12.31 -7.26
N ARG A 121 3.98 12.85 -8.37
CA ARG A 121 3.99 14.30 -8.65
C ARG A 121 2.64 14.81 -9.15
N ASN A 122 1.74 13.91 -9.54
CA ASN A 122 0.40 14.28 -10.01
C ASN A 122 -0.53 14.46 -8.83
N CYS A 123 -0.64 15.69 -8.33
CA CYS A 123 -1.39 15.98 -7.12
C CYS A 123 -2.91 16.13 -7.35
N ARG A 124 -3.39 16.09 -8.60
CA ARG A 124 -4.80 16.38 -8.94
C ARG A 124 -5.39 15.38 -9.92
N ASP A 125 -5.03 14.12 -9.78
CA ASP A 125 -5.49 13.04 -10.65
C ASP A 125 -6.64 12.22 -10.06
N GLY A 126 -7.22 12.65 -8.94
CA GLY A 126 -8.33 11.96 -8.27
C GLY A 126 -7.88 10.92 -7.25
N PHE A 127 -6.61 10.61 -7.16
CA PHE A 127 -6.10 9.60 -6.26
C PHE A 127 -6.32 9.95 -4.78
N ASP A 128 -6.09 11.23 -4.43
CA ASP A 128 -6.28 11.68 -3.04
C ASP A 128 -7.74 11.58 -2.61
N VAL A 129 -8.68 11.80 -3.54
CA VAL A 129 -10.11 11.61 -3.27
C VAL A 129 -10.40 10.14 -2.98
N ALA A 130 -9.80 9.22 -3.74
CA ALA A 130 -9.98 7.79 -3.51
C ALA A 130 -9.41 7.35 -2.17
N LEU A 131 -8.24 7.87 -1.77
CA LEU A 131 -7.66 7.61 -0.46
C LEU A 131 -8.53 8.16 0.68
N ASP A 132 -9.07 9.35 0.50
CA ASP A 132 -9.90 10.01 1.51
C ASP A 132 -11.16 9.22 1.85
N PHE A 133 -11.64 8.41 0.91
CA PHE A 133 -12.76 7.51 1.16
C PHE A 133 -12.51 6.62 2.39
N TYR A 134 -11.31 6.07 2.52
CA TYR A 134 -10.95 5.20 3.65
C TYR A 134 -10.84 5.96 4.97
N THR A 135 -10.38 7.20 4.93
CA THR A 135 -10.37 8.08 6.10
C THR A 135 -11.79 8.35 6.58
N ARG A 136 -12.71 8.64 5.67
CA ARG A 136 -14.12 8.89 6.00
C ARG A 136 -14.81 7.67 6.58
N LEU A 137 -14.47 6.46 6.13
CA LEU A 137 -15.04 5.24 6.68
C LEU A 137 -14.73 5.09 8.17
N VAL A 138 -13.53 5.51 8.59
CA VAL A 138 -13.12 5.45 9.98
C VAL A 138 -13.81 6.53 10.83
N GLU A 139 -14.05 7.70 10.23
CA GLU A 139 -14.70 8.83 10.91
C GLU A 139 -16.22 8.69 10.98
N ALA A 140 -16.79 7.81 10.19
CA ALA A 140 -18.24 7.63 10.11
C ALA A 140 -18.84 6.98 11.36
#